data_905e03ccef78d4453ef6218423db07ea
#
_entry.id   905e03ccef78d4453ef6218423db07ea
#
_cell.length_a   1.000
_cell.length_b   1.000
_cell.length_c   1.000
_cell.angle_alpha   90.00
_cell.angle_beta   90.00
_cell.angle_gamma   90.00
#
_symmetry.space_group_name_H-M   'P 1'
#
loop_
_entity.id
_entity.type
_entity.pdbx_description
1 polymer ?
#
loop_
_entity_poly.entity_id
_entity_poly.type
_entity_poly.pdbx_seq_one_letter_code
_entity_poly.pdbx_strand_id
1 'polypeptide(L)'
;MDYSQFLNMGQELSLLAVIIILFVADLFMCTDRKDGKGVLNTPLPVILMVIHTIGGIFPLLTVCPGDCGFETCAFGGMYVTNAMTTIVKTIINIGTIIVFLTAHEWLKLPELANKQGEYYLLTLSTLLGMYFMVSAGHFLMFFIGLELASVPMTALIAYSKRSQESAEASAKYILTALFSSGLMLYGISLIYGTAGTLYFNQAAASICMSDPVQIAALVLFIGGIGFKISLVPFHLWTADAYQGAPTPVTSYLSVISKGAAAFVLFTVLYKVFAPVIDHANLIFFWIIIFSITIANIFAIRQNNLKRFMAFSAISQAGYLVLGVMGATPQGMTAIVYYLLVYMVANLGVFLIISITEQRSGKINISDYNGYYKTNPKLAFLMTLALFSLAGIPPFAGFFSKFFMFMAAFKAGFALLVFIALVNTVISLYYYLLIVKAMYINPNESPIATFKSDGYTKVGLFICTAGVVLIGIISWFYTYIDQFCYGI
;
A
#
# COMPACT_ATOMS: atom_id res chain seq x y z
N MET A 1 -24.93 -11.85 -23.91
CA MET A 1 -23.69 -11.39 -23.25
C MET A 1 -22.53 -12.14 -23.90
N ASP A 2 -21.52 -11.43 -24.35
CA ASP A 2 -20.32 -12.06 -24.91
C ASP A 2 -19.38 -12.41 -23.74
N TYR A 3 -19.35 -13.70 -23.38
CA TYR A 3 -18.53 -14.20 -22.28
C TYR A 3 -17.02 -14.14 -22.58
N SER A 4 -16.63 -13.91 -23.86
CA SER A 4 -15.23 -13.75 -24.23
C SER A 4 -14.56 -12.54 -23.56
N GLN A 5 -15.35 -11.52 -23.17
CA GLN A 5 -14.85 -10.34 -22.48
C GLN A 5 -14.23 -10.66 -21.12
N PHE A 6 -14.63 -11.73 -20.45
CA PHE A 6 -13.99 -12.17 -19.21
C PHE A 6 -12.54 -12.62 -19.41
N LEU A 7 -12.18 -13.08 -20.61
CA LEU A 7 -10.80 -13.48 -20.91
C LEU A 7 -9.83 -12.29 -20.84
N ASN A 8 -10.32 -11.05 -21.05
CA ASN A 8 -9.54 -9.84 -20.92
C ASN A 8 -9.21 -9.51 -19.44
N MET A 9 -9.88 -10.16 -18.48
CA MET A 9 -9.66 -10.03 -17.04
C MET A 9 -8.79 -11.17 -16.48
N GLY A 10 -7.79 -11.60 -17.22
CA GLY A 10 -7.00 -12.79 -16.88
C GLY A 10 -6.36 -12.77 -15.49
N GLN A 11 -5.90 -11.60 -15.02
CA GLN A 11 -5.33 -11.46 -13.68
C GLN A 11 -6.39 -11.57 -12.58
N GLU A 12 -7.55 -10.97 -12.75
CA GLU A 12 -8.68 -11.07 -11.80
C GLU A 12 -9.21 -12.50 -11.74
N LEU A 13 -9.39 -13.15 -12.89
CA LEU A 13 -9.85 -14.54 -12.95
C LEU A 13 -8.85 -15.51 -12.32
N SER A 14 -7.56 -15.34 -12.58
CA SER A 14 -6.54 -16.19 -11.94
C SER A 14 -6.48 -15.96 -10.42
N LEU A 15 -6.65 -14.71 -9.93
CA LEU A 15 -6.74 -14.44 -8.50
C LEU A 15 -8.01 -15.06 -7.89
N LEU A 16 -9.15 -14.96 -8.59
CA LEU A 16 -10.39 -15.61 -8.17
C LEU A 16 -10.23 -17.15 -8.09
N ALA A 17 -9.53 -17.74 -9.06
CA ALA A 17 -9.20 -19.18 -9.01
C ALA A 17 -8.35 -19.52 -7.78
N VAL A 18 -7.35 -18.69 -7.42
CA VAL A 18 -6.57 -18.86 -6.18
C VAL A 18 -7.47 -18.81 -4.94
N ILE A 19 -8.39 -17.85 -4.88
CA ILE A 19 -9.36 -17.72 -3.77
C ILE A 19 -10.22 -18.98 -3.66
N ILE A 20 -10.77 -19.47 -4.77
CA ILE A 20 -11.60 -20.69 -4.80
C ILE A 20 -10.81 -21.92 -4.37
N ILE A 21 -9.58 -22.10 -4.87
CA ILE A 21 -8.71 -23.22 -4.51
C ILE A 21 -8.42 -23.21 -3.01
N LEU A 22 -8.09 -22.04 -2.44
CA LEU A 22 -7.83 -21.91 -0.99
C LEU A 22 -9.09 -22.13 -0.16
N PHE A 23 -10.26 -21.67 -0.62
CA PHE A 23 -11.53 -21.92 0.04
C PHE A 23 -11.87 -23.42 0.07
N VAL A 24 -11.74 -24.11 -1.06
CA VAL A 24 -11.95 -25.56 -1.15
C VAL A 24 -10.94 -26.31 -0.27
N ALA A 25 -9.66 -25.91 -0.32
CA ALA A 25 -8.62 -26.51 0.50
C ALA A 25 -8.94 -26.34 2.01
N ASP A 26 -9.44 -25.17 2.43
CA ASP A 26 -9.83 -24.93 3.81
C ASP A 26 -10.99 -25.82 4.27
N LEU A 27 -12.01 -26.00 3.41
CA LEU A 27 -13.16 -26.84 3.72
C LEU A 27 -12.81 -28.33 3.91
N PHE A 28 -11.97 -28.87 3.01
CA PHE A 28 -11.69 -30.31 2.97
C PHE A 28 -10.52 -30.74 3.87
N MET A 29 -9.55 -29.84 4.10
CA MET A 29 -8.33 -30.17 4.85
C MET A 29 -8.41 -29.75 6.32
N CYS A 30 -9.53 -29.16 6.74
CA CYS A 30 -9.72 -28.56 8.07
C CYS A 30 -10.17 -29.53 9.17
N THR A 31 -10.38 -30.81 8.86
CA THR A 31 -11.09 -31.76 9.73
C THR A 31 -10.32 -32.24 10.96
N ASP A 32 -8.97 -32.09 11.02
CA ASP A 32 -8.19 -32.55 12.19
C ASP A 32 -7.13 -31.52 12.63
N ARG A 33 -7.60 -30.46 13.31
CA ARG A 33 -6.73 -29.33 13.75
C ARG A 33 -6.25 -29.40 15.19
N LYS A 34 -6.27 -30.58 15.85
CA LYS A 34 -5.84 -30.72 17.25
C LYS A 34 -4.36 -30.40 17.47
N ASP A 35 -3.52 -30.51 16.45
CA ASP A 35 -2.07 -30.35 16.55
C ASP A 35 -1.53 -28.98 16.12
N GLY A 36 -2.37 -27.97 15.82
CA GLY A 36 -1.94 -26.64 15.39
C GLY A 36 -1.24 -26.59 14.02
N LYS A 37 -1.18 -27.70 13.31
CA LYS A 37 -0.60 -27.80 11.96
C LYS A 37 -1.69 -27.72 10.90
N GLY A 38 -2.33 -26.54 10.80
CA GLY A 38 -3.27 -26.29 9.70
C GLY A 38 -2.58 -26.41 8.36
N VAL A 39 -3.17 -27.14 7.42
CA VAL A 39 -2.61 -27.37 6.07
C VAL A 39 -2.41 -26.07 5.30
N LEU A 40 -3.21 -25.02 5.57
CA LEU A 40 -3.07 -23.72 4.92
C LEU A 40 -1.90 -22.89 5.45
N ASN A 41 -1.33 -23.20 6.61
CA ASN A 41 -0.05 -22.64 7.05
C ASN A 41 1.17 -23.33 6.38
N THR A 42 0.90 -24.19 5.41
CA THR A 42 1.88 -24.77 4.50
C THR A 42 2.30 -23.75 3.43
N PRO A 43 3.26 -24.06 2.56
CA PRO A 43 3.62 -23.22 1.42
C PRO A 43 2.50 -22.98 0.41
N LEU A 44 1.33 -23.64 0.51
CA LEU A 44 0.27 -23.59 -0.51
C LEU A 44 -0.19 -22.16 -0.88
N PRO A 45 -0.61 -21.27 0.05
CA PRO A 45 -1.02 -19.92 -0.31
C PRO A 45 0.10 -19.11 -0.97
N VAL A 46 1.34 -19.27 -0.51
CA VAL A 46 2.50 -18.58 -1.06
C VAL A 46 2.81 -19.09 -2.48
N ILE A 47 2.82 -20.41 -2.70
CA ILE A 47 3.06 -21.01 -4.01
C ILE A 47 1.99 -20.56 -5.01
N LEU A 48 0.71 -20.61 -4.65
CA LEU A 48 -0.38 -20.17 -5.52
C LEU A 48 -0.25 -18.70 -5.90
N MET A 49 0.11 -17.84 -4.94
CA MET A 49 0.34 -16.41 -5.21
C MET A 49 1.58 -16.18 -6.08
N VAL A 50 2.64 -16.97 -5.93
CA VAL A 50 3.82 -16.90 -6.82
C VAL A 50 3.44 -17.29 -8.25
N ILE A 51 2.72 -18.40 -8.43
CA ILE A 51 2.24 -18.85 -9.76
C ILE A 51 1.34 -17.77 -10.39
N HIS A 52 0.39 -17.23 -9.63
CA HIS A 52 -0.48 -16.14 -10.07
C HIS A 52 0.32 -14.91 -10.49
N THR A 53 1.34 -14.51 -9.71
CA THR A 53 2.18 -13.35 -10.02
C THR A 53 3.00 -13.57 -11.29
N ILE A 54 3.61 -14.74 -11.46
CA ILE A 54 4.37 -15.11 -12.67
C ILE A 54 3.44 -15.09 -13.92
N GLY A 55 2.25 -15.69 -13.82
CA GLY A 55 1.26 -15.63 -14.88
C GLY A 55 0.81 -14.22 -15.23
N GLY A 56 0.68 -13.35 -14.22
CA GLY A 56 0.31 -11.95 -14.41
C GLY A 56 1.40 -11.07 -15.06
N ILE A 57 2.67 -11.47 -14.97
CA ILE A 57 3.79 -10.76 -15.62
C ILE A 57 3.90 -11.14 -17.11
N PHE A 58 3.39 -12.29 -17.50
CA PHE A 58 3.57 -12.81 -18.86
C PHE A 58 3.19 -11.82 -19.98
N PRO A 59 2.07 -11.06 -19.90
CA PRO A 59 1.75 -10.06 -20.91
C PRO A 59 2.80 -8.94 -21.05
N LEU A 60 3.50 -8.58 -19.97
CA LEU A 60 4.57 -7.59 -20.01
C LEU A 60 5.81 -8.06 -20.76
N LEU A 61 6.06 -9.38 -20.78
CA LEU A 61 7.21 -9.97 -21.47
C LEU A 61 7.01 -10.01 -22.99
N THR A 62 5.77 -9.88 -23.48
CA THR A 62 5.42 -9.89 -24.90
C THR A 62 5.43 -8.49 -25.53
N VAL A 63 5.57 -7.44 -24.73
CA VAL A 63 5.65 -6.06 -25.23
C VAL A 63 7.05 -5.77 -25.76
N CYS A 64 7.15 -5.33 -27.01
CA CYS A 64 8.42 -4.94 -27.60
C CYS A 64 8.94 -3.63 -27.00
N PRO A 65 10.27 -3.48 -26.82
CA PRO A 65 10.86 -2.20 -26.44
C PRO A 65 10.51 -1.10 -27.45
N GLY A 66 9.85 -0.04 -26.98
CA GLY A 66 9.41 1.09 -27.82
C GLY A 66 7.92 1.13 -28.14
N ASP A 67 7.17 0.06 -27.87
CA ASP A 67 5.71 0.11 -27.93
C ASP A 67 5.16 0.70 -26.62
N CYS A 68 4.09 1.51 -26.71
CA CYS A 68 3.40 2.08 -25.55
C CYS A 68 2.71 1.01 -24.66
N GLY A 69 2.92 -0.27 -24.93
CA GLY A 69 2.29 -1.38 -24.26
C GLY A 69 0.97 -1.81 -24.90
N PHE A 70 0.28 -2.72 -24.23
CA PHE A 70 -1.05 -3.18 -24.63
C PHE A 70 -2.13 -2.46 -23.84
N GLU A 71 -3.28 -2.26 -24.45
CA GLU A 71 -4.51 -1.86 -23.76
C GLU A 71 -5.63 -2.83 -24.16
N THR A 72 -6.27 -3.42 -23.15
CA THR A 72 -7.45 -4.25 -23.37
C THR A 72 -8.61 -3.73 -22.54
N CYS A 73 -9.79 -3.65 -23.17
CA CYS A 73 -11.02 -3.22 -22.54
C CYS A 73 -12.00 -4.38 -22.46
N ALA A 74 -12.86 -4.36 -21.43
CA ALA A 74 -13.98 -5.27 -21.30
C ALA A 74 -15.23 -4.51 -20.81
N PHE A 75 -16.39 -5.11 -21.04
CA PHE A 75 -17.69 -4.57 -20.60
C PHE A 75 -17.93 -3.12 -21.04
N GLY A 76 -17.67 -2.85 -22.32
CA GLY A 76 -17.87 -1.52 -22.89
C GLY A 76 -16.93 -0.45 -22.38
N GLY A 77 -15.75 -0.81 -21.86
CA GLY A 77 -14.77 0.11 -21.29
C GLY A 77 -14.92 0.34 -19.78
N MET A 78 -15.79 -0.42 -19.10
CA MET A 78 -15.85 -0.39 -17.63
C MET A 78 -14.57 -0.92 -16.98
N TYR A 79 -13.98 -1.93 -17.60
CA TYR A 79 -12.69 -2.50 -17.23
C TYR A 79 -11.65 -2.14 -18.29
N VAL A 80 -10.51 -1.64 -17.83
CA VAL A 80 -9.37 -1.26 -18.67
C VAL A 80 -8.10 -1.80 -18.03
N THR A 81 -7.35 -2.61 -18.75
CA THR A 81 -6.02 -3.05 -18.33
C THR A 81 -4.98 -2.69 -19.38
N ASN A 82 -3.83 -2.22 -18.91
CA ASN A 82 -2.68 -1.87 -19.71
C ASN A 82 -1.38 -2.31 -19.02
N ALA A 83 -0.25 -2.06 -19.64
CA ALA A 83 1.04 -2.43 -19.08
C ALA A 83 1.27 -1.82 -17.69
N MET A 84 0.91 -0.55 -17.48
CA MET A 84 1.10 0.13 -16.21
C MET A 84 0.22 -0.46 -15.09
N THR A 85 -1.07 -0.73 -15.35
CA THR A 85 -1.96 -1.40 -14.39
C THR A 85 -1.43 -2.79 -14.02
N THR A 86 -0.88 -3.52 -15.00
CA THR A 86 -0.25 -4.83 -14.80
C THR A 86 1.00 -4.74 -13.91
N ILE A 87 1.84 -3.72 -14.09
CA ILE A 87 3.01 -3.47 -13.23
C ILE A 87 2.55 -3.20 -11.79
N VAL A 88 1.56 -2.34 -11.59
CA VAL A 88 1.03 -2.03 -10.26
C VAL A 88 0.45 -3.26 -9.59
N LYS A 89 -0.37 -4.07 -10.29
CA LYS A 89 -0.89 -5.34 -9.77
C LYS A 89 0.24 -6.29 -9.39
N THR A 90 1.30 -6.37 -10.20
CA THR A 90 2.48 -7.19 -9.89
C THR A 90 3.19 -6.73 -8.61
N ILE A 91 3.38 -5.42 -8.43
CA ILE A 91 3.98 -4.85 -7.22
C ILE A 91 3.16 -5.22 -5.98
N ILE A 92 1.84 -5.01 -6.00
CA ILE A 92 0.98 -5.34 -4.85
C ILE A 92 0.91 -6.85 -4.59
N ASN A 93 1.06 -7.71 -5.60
CA ASN A 93 1.16 -9.16 -5.44
C ASN A 93 2.44 -9.56 -4.71
N ILE A 94 3.59 -9.03 -5.13
CA ILE A 94 4.87 -9.27 -4.45
C ILE A 94 4.77 -8.83 -3.00
N GLY A 95 4.17 -7.66 -2.75
CA GLY A 95 3.90 -7.20 -1.39
C GLY A 95 3.01 -8.15 -0.59
N THR A 96 1.96 -8.67 -1.19
CA THR A 96 1.05 -9.64 -0.54
C THR A 96 1.76 -10.96 -0.22
N ILE A 97 2.66 -11.44 -1.09
CA ILE A 97 3.51 -12.61 -0.82
C ILE A 97 4.38 -12.35 0.42
N ILE A 98 5.03 -11.19 0.51
CA ILE A 98 5.85 -10.82 1.68
C ILE A 98 5.00 -10.77 2.95
N VAL A 99 3.77 -10.27 2.88
CA VAL A 99 2.82 -10.27 4.00
C VAL A 99 2.45 -11.68 4.43
N PHE A 100 2.23 -12.61 3.48
CA PHE A 100 1.97 -14.01 3.81
C PHE A 100 3.17 -14.68 4.49
N LEU A 101 4.39 -14.36 4.04
CA LEU A 101 5.62 -14.81 4.72
C LEU A 101 5.72 -14.24 6.15
N THR A 102 5.28 -13.00 6.36
CA THR A 102 5.25 -12.35 7.68
C THR A 102 4.19 -12.99 8.59
N ALA A 103 3.04 -13.37 8.05
CA ALA A 103 1.93 -13.94 8.80
C ALA A 103 2.16 -15.39 9.25
N HIS A 104 3.11 -16.12 8.62
CA HIS A 104 3.33 -17.54 8.81
C HIS A 104 3.49 -17.94 10.29
N GLU A 105 4.38 -17.30 11.04
CA GLU A 105 4.57 -17.61 12.47
C GLU A 105 3.38 -17.18 13.33
N TRP A 106 2.79 -16.04 13.03
CA TRP A 106 1.61 -15.54 13.75
C TRP A 106 0.41 -16.47 13.61
N LEU A 107 0.16 -17.02 12.43
CA LEU A 107 -0.93 -17.95 12.16
C LEU A 107 -0.76 -19.32 12.84
N LYS A 108 0.43 -19.65 13.36
CA LYS A 108 0.67 -20.88 14.16
C LYS A 108 0.17 -20.76 15.60
N LEU A 109 -0.18 -19.57 16.06
CA LEU A 109 -0.71 -19.42 17.42
C LEU A 109 -1.96 -20.30 17.60
N PRO A 110 -2.12 -21.00 18.75
CA PRO A 110 -3.23 -21.95 18.97
C PRO A 110 -4.61 -21.34 18.76
N GLU A 111 -4.75 -20.03 19.03
CA GLU A 111 -6.02 -19.31 18.88
C GLU A 111 -6.39 -19.06 17.40
N LEU A 112 -5.41 -19.10 16.51
CA LEU A 112 -5.54 -18.79 15.07
C LEU A 112 -5.45 -20.02 14.17
N ALA A 113 -5.03 -21.18 14.72
CA ALA A 113 -4.84 -22.39 13.95
C ALA A 113 -6.08 -22.80 13.14
N ASN A 114 -7.28 -22.57 13.69
CA ASN A 114 -8.55 -22.86 13.03
C ASN A 114 -9.09 -21.74 12.11
N LYS A 115 -8.35 -20.64 11.96
CA LYS A 115 -8.81 -19.46 11.21
C LYS A 115 -7.84 -19.05 10.09
N GLN A 116 -6.89 -19.90 9.77
CA GLN A 116 -5.87 -19.61 8.77
C GLN A 116 -6.47 -19.35 7.39
N GLY A 117 -7.46 -20.16 6.99
CA GLY A 117 -8.16 -19.99 5.71
C GLY A 117 -8.92 -18.67 5.64
N GLU A 118 -9.64 -18.31 6.71
CA GLU A 118 -10.34 -17.02 6.78
C GLU A 118 -9.39 -15.84 6.55
N TYR A 119 -8.19 -15.87 7.14
CA TYR A 119 -7.17 -14.83 6.94
C TYR A 119 -6.75 -14.67 5.48
N TYR A 120 -6.42 -15.79 4.82
CA TYR A 120 -6.01 -15.76 3.41
C TYR A 120 -7.15 -15.32 2.49
N LEU A 121 -8.36 -15.83 2.72
CA LEU A 121 -9.54 -15.48 1.91
C LEU A 121 -9.90 -14.00 2.04
N LEU A 122 -9.92 -13.45 3.26
CA LEU A 122 -10.19 -12.02 3.48
C LEU A 122 -9.10 -11.15 2.85
N THR A 123 -7.83 -11.52 3.00
CA THR A 123 -6.72 -10.76 2.41
C THR A 123 -6.78 -10.75 0.88
N LEU A 124 -7.04 -11.91 0.26
CA LEU A 124 -7.15 -12.02 -1.19
C LEU A 124 -8.41 -11.33 -1.74
N SER A 125 -9.51 -11.33 -0.97
CA SER A 125 -10.71 -10.56 -1.33
C SER A 125 -10.43 -9.06 -1.37
N THR A 126 -9.67 -8.53 -0.40
CA THR A 126 -9.25 -7.12 -0.44
C THR A 126 -8.32 -6.84 -1.62
N LEU A 127 -7.42 -7.77 -1.95
CA LEU A 127 -6.54 -7.66 -3.11
C LEU A 127 -7.32 -7.64 -4.42
N LEU A 128 -8.34 -8.49 -4.56
CA LEU A 128 -9.24 -8.47 -5.72
C LEU A 128 -9.97 -7.13 -5.86
N GLY A 129 -10.42 -6.56 -4.75
CA GLY A 129 -11.00 -5.21 -4.74
C GLY A 129 -10.02 -4.15 -5.25
N MET A 130 -8.75 -4.24 -4.86
CA MET A 130 -7.71 -3.33 -5.37
C MET A 130 -7.45 -3.51 -6.87
N TYR A 131 -7.54 -4.73 -7.38
CA TYR A 131 -7.44 -5.01 -8.82
C TYR A 131 -8.56 -4.31 -9.59
N PHE A 132 -9.80 -4.42 -9.12
CA PHE A 132 -10.93 -3.72 -9.73
C PHE A 132 -10.75 -2.19 -9.70
N MET A 133 -10.26 -1.63 -8.59
CA MET A 133 -9.96 -0.21 -8.53
C MET A 133 -8.89 0.20 -9.56
N VAL A 134 -7.78 -0.54 -9.62
CA VAL A 134 -6.63 -0.23 -10.51
C VAL A 134 -7.03 -0.31 -11.98
N SER A 135 -7.93 -1.23 -12.34
CA SER A 135 -8.40 -1.43 -13.72
C SER A 135 -9.74 -0.75 -14.03
N ALA A 136 -10.21 0.18 -13.18
CA ALA A 136 -11.47 0.84 -13.40
C ALA A 136 -11.38 1.87 -14.53
N GLY A 137 -12.28 1.76 -15.53
CA GLY A 137 -12.60 2.78 -16.53
C GLY A 137 -13.94 3.47 -16.28
N HIS A 138 -14.62 3.12 -15.17
CA HIS A 138 -15.94 3.55 -14.83
C HIS A 138 -16.08 3.71 -13.31
N PHE A 139 -16.75 4.77 -12.84
CA PHE A 139 -16.86 5.05 -11.41
C PHE A 139 -17.56 3.96 -10.61
N LEU A 140 -18.52 3.23 -11.19
CA LEU A 140 -19.17 2.10 -10.51
C LEU A 140 -18.17 0.98 -10.21
N MET A 141 -17.34 0.61 -11.18
CA MET A 141 -16.32 -0.43 -10.98
C MET A 141 -15.27 0.00 -9.96
N PHE A 142 -14.84 1.26 -10.03
CA PHE A 142 -13.95 1.86 -9.05
C PHE A 142 -14.53 1.76 -7.63
N PHE A 143 -15.80 2.15 -7.45
CA PHE A 143 -16.47 2.16 -6.14
C PHE A 143 -16.65 0.74 -5.57
N ILE A 144 -17.11 -0.22 -6.40
CA ILE A 144 -17.22 -1.63 -6.00
C ILE A 144 -15.85 -2.17 -5.58
N GLY A 145 -14.80 -1.88 -6.33
CA GLY A 145 -13.42 -2.28 -5.98
C GLY A 145 -12.96 -1.68 -4.66
N LEU A 146 -13.29 -0.41 -4.40
CA LEU A 146 -12.95 0.28 -3.16
C LEU A 146 -13.66 -0.34 -1.94
N GLU A 147 -14.94 -0.66 -2.05
CA GLU A 147 -15.70 -1.30 -0.97
C GLU A 147 -15.21 -2.73 -0.72
N LEU A 148 -14.96 -3.50 -1.79
CA LEU A 148 -14.38 -4.84 -1.67
C LEU A 148 -12.99 -4.82 -1.05
N ALA A 149 -12.21 -3.76 -1.27
CA ALA A 149 -10.91 -3.57 -0.62
C ALA A 149 -11.00 -3.04 0.83
N SER A 150 -12.17 -2.55 1.29
CA SER A 150 -12.33 -1.87 2.58
C SER A 150 -13.08 -2.71 3.61
N VAL A 151 -14.20 -3.31 3.22
CA VAL A 151 -15.06 -4.07 4.14
C VAL A 151 -14.36 -5.31 4.72
N PRO A 152 -13.72 -6.20 3.92
CA PRO A 152 -13.00 -7.33 4.50
C PRO A 152 -11.78 -6.90 5.34
N MET A 153 -11.18 -5.74 5.05
CA MET A 153 -10.08 -5.17 5.84
C MET A 153 -10.51 -4.89 7.28
N THR A 154 -11.75 -4.48 7.50
CA THR A 154 -12.31 -4.29 8.86
C THR A 154 -12.23 -5.58 9.67
N ALA A 155 -12.62 -6.70 9.07
CA ALA A 155 -12.54 -8.02 9.72
C ALA A 155 -11.08 -8.44 9.99
N LEU A 156 -10.15 -8.11 9.08
CA LEU A 156 -8.73 -8.36 9.28
C LEU A 156 -8.15 -7.53 10.45
N ILE A 157 -8.54 -6.25 10.59
CA ILE A 157 -8.12 -5.41 11.72
C ILE A 157 -8.63 -6.01 13.05
N ALA A 158 -9.87 -6.50 13.08
CA ALA A 158 -10.49 -7.14 14.25
C ALA A 158 -10.09 -8.63 14.44
N TYR A 159 -9.08 -9.12 13.73
CA TYR A 159 -8.79 -10.56 13.69
C TYR A 159 -8.44 -11.16 15.03
N SER A 160 -7.80 -10.40 15.91
CA SER A 160 -7.52 -10.79 17.30
C SER A 160 -8.74 -10.54 18.18
N LYS A 161 -9.74 -11.43 18.09
CA LYS A 161 -11.08 -11.27 18.71
C LYS A 161 -11.08 -11.03 20.24
N ARG A 162 -10.01 -11.41 20.95
CA ARG A 162 -9.88 -11.22 22.41
C ARG A 162 -9.22 -9.90 22.79
N SER A 163 -8.67 -9.16 21.82
CA SER A 163 -8.01 -7.87 22.06
C SER A 163 -9.03 -6.74 21.97
N GLN A 164 -9.19 -5.97 23.04
CA GLN A 164 -10.02 -4.76 23.04
C GLN A 164 -9.45 -3.71 22.09
N GLU A 165 -8.12 -3.59 22.04
CA GLU A 165 -7.45 -2.65 21.11
C GLU A 165 -7.77 -2.97 19.64
N SER A 166 -7.82 -4.27 19.28
CA SER A 166 -8.15 -4.72 17.92
C SER A 166 -9.62 -4.43 17.59
N ALA A 167 -10.54 -4.62 18.53
CA ALA A 167 -11.95 -4.29 18.35
C ALA A 167 -12.19 -2.79 18.21
N GLU A 168 -11.56 -1.97 19.06
CA GLU A 168 -11.62 -0.50 18.99
C GLU A 168 -11.03 0.02 17.66
N ALA A 169 -9.87 -0.48 17.26
CA ALA A 169 -9.21 -0.12 16.01
C ALA A 169 -10.11 -0.42 14.80
N SER A 170 -10.75 -1.59 14.79
CA SER A 170 -11.68 -1.99 13.73
C SER A 170 -12.93 -1.11 13.70
N ALA A 171 -13.52 -0.79 14.86
CA ALA A 171 -14.68 0.08 14.95
C ALA A 171 -14.36 1.50 14.43
N LYS A 172 -13.21 2.07 14.81
CA LYS A 172 -12.76 3.37 14.29
C LYS A 172 -12.51 3.32 12.78
N TYR A 173 -11.91 2.23 12.30
CA TYR A 173 -11.66 2.07 10.86
C TYR A 173 -12.96 2.01 10.07
N ILE A 174 -13.92 1.12 10.44
CA ILE A 174 -15.15 0.95 9.66
C ILE A 174 -16.01 2.21 9.65
N LEU A 175 -16.17 2.88 10.79
CA LEU A 175 -16.98 4.09 10.88
C LEU A 175 -16.43 5.22 9.99
N THR A 176 -15.11 5.42 10.05
CA THR A 176 -14.46 6.44 9.22
C THR A 176 -14.39 6.04 7.74
N ALA A 177 -14.25 4.75 7.44
CA ALA A 177 -14.29 4.22 6.07
C ALA A 177 -15.66 4.45 5.42
N LEU A 178 -16.75 4.06 6.10
CA LEU A 178 -18.12 4.25 5.59
C LEU A 178 -18.47 5.72 5.40
N PHE A 179 -18.08 6.58 6.33
CA PHE A 179 -18.28 8.03 6.17
C PHE A 179 -17.53 8.57 4.95
N SER A 180 -16.29 8.14 4.76
CA SER A 180 -15.44 8.57 3.67
C SER A 180 -15.91 8.07 2.31
N SER A 181 -16.34 6.80 2.22
CA SER A 181 -16.89 6.23 0.99
C SER A 181 -18.26 6.87 0.65
N GLY A 182 -19.07 7.23 1.66
CA GLY A 182 -20.30 7.99 1.47
C GLY A 182 -20.07 9.40 0.88
N LEU A 183 -19.05 10.12 1.39
CA LEU A 183 -18.64 11.41 0.80
C LEU A 183 -18.21 11.27 -0.65
N MET A 184 -17.38 10.24 -0.95
CA MET A 184 -16.92 10.00 -2.31
C MET A 184 -18.06 9.61 -3.25
N LEU A 185 -18.98 8.74 -2.80
CA LEU A 185 -20.15 8.35 -3.58
C LEU A 185 -21.04 9.56 -3.90
N TYR A 186 -21.19 10.48 -2.93
CA TYR A 186 -21.90 11.73 -3.17
C TYR A 186 -21.19 12.59 -4.22
N GLY A 187 -19.86 12.71 -4.15
CA GLY A 187 -19.07 13.38 -5.20
C GLY A 187 -19.26 12.75 -6.58
N ILE A 188 -19.22 11.42 -6.68
CA ILE A 188 -19.49 10.67 -7.93
C ILE A 188 -20.92 10.94 -8.43
N SER A 189 -21.90 11.02 -7.54
CA SER A 189 -23.29 11.35 -7.88
C SER A 189 -23.43 12.75 -8.48
N LEU A 190 -22.68 13.74 -7.96
CA LEU A 190 -22.66 15.09 -8.51
C LEU A 190 -22.05 15.12 -9.93
N ILE A 191 -20.98 14.32 -10.16
CA ILE A 191 -20.41 14.15 -11.52
C ILE A 191 -21.46 13.55 -12.44
N TYR A 192 -22.16 12.50 -12.01
CA TYR A 192 -23.21 11.89 -12.82
C TYR A 192 -24.36 12.87 -13.12
N GLY A 193 -24.76 13.69 -12.15
CA GLY A 193 -25.80 14.70 -12.32
C GLY A 193 -25.45 15.76 -13.37
N THR A 194 -24.18 16.11 -13.53
CA THR A 194 -23.74 17.11 -14.51
C THR A 194 -23.31 16.49 -15.85
N ALA A 195 -22.68 15.30 -15.83
CA ALA A 195 -22.16 14.64 -17.01
C ALA A 195 -23.13 13.66 -17.68
N GLY A 196 -24.12 13.14 -16.95
CA GLY A 196 -25.03 12.10 -17.45
C GLY A 196 -24.39 10.74 -17.65
N THR A 197 -23.12 10.57 -17.28
CA THR A 197 -22.34 9.34 -17.49
C THR A 197 -21.36 9.10 -16.34
N LEU A 198 -21.00 7.83 -16.13
CA LEU A 198 -19.98 7.41 -15.14
C LEU A 198 -18.70 6.84 -15.78
N TYR A 199 -18.60 6.79 -17.11
CA TYR A 199 -17.39 6.43 -17.83
C TYR A 199 -16.37 7.58 -17.73
N PHE A 200 -15.12 7.26 -17.37
CA PHE A 200 -14.09 8.26 -17.12
C PHE A 200 -13.87 9.20 -18.31
N ASN A 201 -13.70 8.66 -19.50
CA ASN A 201 -13.44 9.46 -20.71
C ASN A 201 -14.62 10.35 -21.09
N GLN A 202 -15.87 9.87 -20.90
CA GLN A 202 -17.08 10.65 -21.22
C GLN A 202 -17.34 11.71 -20.16
N ALA A 203 -17.14 11.40 -18.87
CA ALA A 203 -17.28 12.36 -17.79
C ALA A 203 -16.27 13.51 -17.94
N ALA A 204 -15.03 13.21 -18.31
CA ALA A 204 -14.01 14.23 -18.57
C ALA A 204 -14.41 15.26 -19.63
N ALA A 205 -15.09 14.82 -20.69
CA ALA A 205 -15.54 15.71 -21.76
C ALA A 205 -16.61 16.73 -21.32
N SER A 206 -17.28 16.50 -20.21
CA SER A 206 -18.34 17.36 -19.66
C SER A 206 -17.88 18.23 -18.49
N ILE A 207 -16.64 18.04 -18.00
CA ILE A 207 -16.11 18.80 -16.87
C ILE A 207 -15.63 20.18 -17.34
N CYS A 208 -16.15 21.24 -16.68
CA CYS A 208 -15.81 22.63 -16.93
C CYS A 208 -15.17 23.28 -15.69
N MET A 209 -14.16 24.14 -15.90
CA MET A 209 -13.46 24.87 -14.83
C MET A 209 -14.35 25.79 -13.98
N SER A 210 -15.47 26.25 -14.53
CA SER A 210 -16.33 27.25 -13.90
C SER A 210 -17.58 26.68 -13.20
N ASP A 211 -17.78 25.35 -13.22
CA ASP A 211 -18.95 24.73 -12.60
C ASP A 211 -18.70 24.41 -11.11
N PRO A 212 -19.36 25.15 -10.18
CA PRO A 212 -19.16 24.93 -8.74
C PRO A 212 -19.56 23.52 -8.28
N VAL A 213 -20.50 22.87 -8.96
CA VAL A 213 -20.97 21.53 -8.62
C VAL A 213 -19.87 20.50 -8.89
N GLN A 214 -19.18 20.65 -10.01
CA GLN A 214 -18.07 19.76 -10.38
C GLN A 214 -16.83 19.99 -9.51
N ILE A 215 -16.55 21.22 -9.09
CA ILE A 215 -15.51 21.52 -8.10
C ILE A 215 -15.87 20.89 -6.74
N ALA A 216 -17.12 20.99 -6.31
CA ALA A 216 -17.58 20.33 -5.09
C ALA A 216 -17.45 18.80 -5.19
N ALA A 217 -17.75 18.21 -6.34
CA ALA A 217 -17.56 16.79 -6.61
C ALA A 217 -16.09 16.37 -6.48
N LEU A 218 -15.15 17.17 -7.02
CA LEU A 218 -13.71 16.94 -6.87
C LEU A 218 -13.29 16.97 -5.40
N VAL A 219 -13.73 17.96 -4.62
CA VAL A 219 -13.41 18.07 -3.17
C VAL A 219 -13.89 16.85 -2.41
N LEU A 220 -15.14 16.41 -2.66
CA LEU A 220 -15.73 15.24 -2.02
C LEU A 220 -15.00 13.94 -2.43
N PHE A 221 -14.62 13.82 -3.70
CA PHE A 221 -13.84 12.70 -4.18
C PHE A 221 -12.44 12.64 -3.50
N ILE A 222 -11.74 13.78 -3.42
CA ILE A 222 -10.45 13.89 -2.73
C ILE A 222 -10.61 13.54 -1.25
N GLY A 223 -11.69 13.98 -0.60
CA GLY A 223 -11.98 13.62 0.79
C GLY A 223 -12.09 12.12 1.00
N GLY A 224 -12.82 11.44 0.11
CA GLY A 224 -12.98 9.99 0.17
C GLY A 224 -11.70 9.21 -0.08
N ILE A 225 -10.97 9.50 -1.16
CA ILE A 225 -9.72 8.81 -1.46
C ILE A 225 -8.61 9.18 -0.48
N GLY A 226 -8.64 10.40 0.08
CA GLY A 226 -7.70 10.88 1.09
C GLY A 226 -7.73 10.06 2.37
N PHE A 227 -8.90 9.55 2.78
CA PHE A 227 -9.02 8.57 3.85
C PHE A 227 -8.23 7.30 3.52
N LYS A 228 -8.42 6.72 2.34
CA LYS A 228 -7.78 5.46 1.94
C LYS A 228 -6.26 5.56 1.91
N ILE A 229 -5.73 6.71 1.48
CA ILE A 229 -4.29 7.00 1.45
C ILE A 229 -3.78 7.45 2.83
N SER A 230 -4.67 7.85 3.75
CA SER A 230 -4.35 8.43 5.08
C SER A 230 -3.75 9.83 5.01
N LEU A 231 -4.27 10.69 4.16
CA LEU A 231 -3.85 12.09 4.07
C LEU A 231 -4.50 12.95 5.16
N VAL A 232 -3.82 13.98 5.63
CA VAL A 232 -4.39 14.96 6.57
C VAL A 232 -5.42 15.82 5.83
N PRO A 233 -6.65 16.01 6.37
CA PRO A 233 -7.11 15.69 7.72
C PRO A 233 -7.71 14.29 7.91
N PHE A 234 -7.81 13.46 6.88
CA PHE A 234 -8.51 12.17 6.87
C PHE A 234 -7.69 11.00 7.49
N HIS A 235 -6.62 11.30 8.21
CA HIS A 235 -5.61 10.33 8.72
C HIS A 235 -5.91 9.77 10.12
N LEU A 236 -6.89 10.29 10.85
CA LEU A 236 -7.07 10.04 12.29
C LEU A 236 -7.21 8.56 12.67
N TRP A 237 -7.77 7.74 11.79
CA TRP A 237 -7.93 6.30 11.98
C TRP A 237 -6.60 5.51 11.95
N THR A 238 -5.59 6.05 11.26
CA THR A 238 -4.40 5.28 10.85
C THR A 238 -3.55 4.85 12.06
N ALA A 239 -3.32 5.74 13.02
CA ALA A 239 -2.50 5.44 14.19
C ALA A 239 -3.13 4.36 15.06
N ASP A 240 -4.44 4.44 15.29
CA ASP A 240 -5.18 3.49 16.13
C ASP A 240 -5.34 2.13 15.41
N ALA A 241 -5.64 2.15 14.11
CA ALA A 241 -5.73 0.93 13.31
C ALA A 241 -4.38 0.18 13.24
N TYR A 242 -3.26 0.89 13.06
CA TYR A 242 -1.95 0.24 13.00
C TYR A 242 -1.50 -0.32 14.35
N GLN A 243 -1.82 0.35 15.45
CA GLN A 243 -1.49 -0.12 16.79
C GLN A 243 -2.32 -1.34 17.16
N GLY A 244 -3.64 -1.30 16.95
CA GLY A 244 -4.56 -2.34 17.40
C GLY A 244 -4.67 -3.55 16.49
N ALA A 245 -4.37 -3.42 15.17
CA ALA A 245 -4.39 -4.56 14.27
C ALA A 245 -3.20 -5.52 14.51
N PRO A 246 -3.35 -6.82 14.18
CA PRO A 246 -2.21 -7.73 14.14
C PRO A 246 -1.12 -7.22 13.17
N THR A 247 0.15 -7.40 13.53
CA THR A 247 1.27 -6.81 12.75
C THR A 247 1.31 -7.23 11.27
N PRO A 248 0.99 -8.48 10.86
CA PRO A 248 0.87 -8.83 9.44
C PRO A 248 -0.25 -8.06 8.72
N VAL A 249 -1.39 -7.82 9.39
CA VAL A 249 -2.48 -7.01 8.84
C VAL A 249 -2.07 -5.55 8.72
N THR A 250 -1.39 -5.01 9.73
CA THR A 250 -0.84 -3.64 9.69
C THR A 250 0.13 -3.46 8.52
N SER A 251 1.00 -4.44 8.28
CA SER A 251 1.96 -4.40 7.16
C SER A 251 1.25 -4.35 5.80
N TYR A 252 0.22 -5.18 5.61
CA TYR A 252 -0.61 -5.16 4.41
C TYR A 252 -1.32 -3.81 4.20
N LEU A 253 -1.97 -3.32 5.24
CA LEU A 253 -2.71 -2.05 5.23
C LEU A 253 -1.79 -0.85 4.94
N SER A 254 -0.55 -0.89 5.43
CA SER A 254 0.40 0.23 5.34
C SER A 254 0.92 0.48 3.92
N VAL A 255 1.00 -0.55 3.08
CA VAL A 255 1.64 -0.51 1.77
C VAL A 255 0.65 -0.80 0.65
N ILE A 256 0.04 -2.00 0.68
CA ILE A 256 -0.70 -2.53 -0.46
C ILE A 256 -1.95 -1.67 -0.73
N SER A 257 -2.75 -1.44 0.30
CA SER A 257 -3.97 -0.65 0.19
C SER A 257 -3.70 0.81 -0.20
N LYS A 258 -2.69 1.44 0.41
CA LYS A 258 -2.33 2.84 0.11
C LYS A 258 -1.75 3.01 -1.29
N GLY A 259 -0.89 2.07 -1.70
CA GLY A 259 -0.27 2.11 -3.02
C GLY A 259 -1.28 2.00 -4.15
N ALA A 260 -2.20 1.05 -4.07
CA ALA A 260 -3.29 0.93 -5.03
C ALA A 260 -4.14 2.21 -5.08
N ALA A 261 -4.52 2.78 -3.92
CA ALA A 261 -5.32 3.99 -3.85
C ALA A 261 -4.61 5.23 -4.43
N ALA A 262 -3.29 5.36 -4.23
CA ALA A 262 -2.52 6.48 -4.78
C ALA A 262 -2.39 6.40 -6.31
N PHE A 263 -2.19 5.20 -6.86
CA PHE A 263 -2.20 4.99 -8.30
C PHE A 263 -3.55 5.36 -8.91
N VAL A 264 -4.64 4.92 -8.29
CA VAL A 264 -5.99 5.20 -8.77
C VAL A 264 -6.34 6.69 -8.63
N LEU A 265 -5.90 7.34 -7.54
CA LEU A 265 -6.04 8.80 -7.40
C LEU A 265 -5.41 9.53 -8.61
N PHE A 266 -4.18 9.17 -8.98
CA PHE A 266 -3.53 9.75 -10.14
C PHE A 266 -4.34 9.48 -11.41
N THR A 267 -4.74 8.23 -11.65
CA THR A 267 -5.49 7.84 -12.85
C THR A 267 -6.81 8.61 -12.99
N VAL A 268 -7.56 8.76 -11.91
CA VAL A 268 -8.83 9.52 -11.94
C VAL A 268 -8.58 11.02 -12.15
N LEU A 269 -7.56 11.59 -11.51
CA LEU A 269 -7.22 13.00 -11.73
C LEU A 269 -6.76 13.26 -13.16
N TYR A 270 -5.93 12.37 -13.71
CA TYR A 270 -5.44 12.49 -15.08
C TYR A 270 -6.54 12.28 -16.12
N LYS A 271 -7.40 11.24 -15.95
CA LYS A 271 -8.41 10.86 -16.95
C LYS A 271 -9.71 11.67 -16.82
N VAL A 272 -10.13 12.03 -15.60
CA VAL A 272 -11.44 12.66 -15.38
C VAL A 272 -11.31 14.14 -15.04
N PHE A 273 -10.48 14.47 -14.07
CA PHE A 273 -10.38 15.82 -13.54
C PHE A 273 -9.26 16.68 -14.19
N ALA A 274 -8.69 16.23 -15.31
CA ALA A 274 -7.67 17.01 -16.03
C ALA A 274 -8.12 18.46 -16.35
N PRO A 275 -9.39 18.74 -16.76
CA PRO A 275 -9.83 20.11 -17.02
C PRO A 275 -9.84 21.02 -15.78
N VAL A 276 -9.92 20.47 -14.58
CA VAL A 276 -9.96 21.19 -13.29
C VAL A 276 -8.73 20.91 -12.42
N ILE A 277 -7.62 20.51 -13.05
CA ILE A 277 -6.39 20.10 -12.34
C ILE A 277 -5.81 21.19 -11.46
N ASP A 278 -5.98 22.47 -11.82
CA ASP A 278 -5.48 23.60 -11.02
C ASP A 278 -6.17 23.68 -9.66
N HIS A 279 -7.47 23.40 -9.61
CA HIS A 279 -8.18 23.32 -8.33
C HIS A 279 -7.72 22.12 -7.50
N ALA A 280 -7.48 20.96 -8.14
CA ALA A 280 -6.92 19.79 -7.47
C ALA A 280 -5.52 20.09 -6.91
N ASN A 281 -4.66 20.74 -7.69
CA ASN A 281 -3.31 21.12 -7.29
C ASN A 281 -3.31 22.05 -6.07
N LEU A 282 -4.22 23.04 -6.02
CA LEU A 282 -4.35 23.92 -4.87
C LEU A 282 -4.74 23.15 -3.59
N ILE A 283 -5.67 22.21 -3.70
CA ILE A 283 -6.11 21.38 -2.57
C ILE A 283 -4.94 20.48 -2.12
N PHE A 284 -4.29 19.78 -3.04
CA PHE A 284 -3.19 18.88 -2.72
C PHE A 284 -1.97 19.61 -2.18
N PHE A 285 -1.68 20.85 -2.63
CA PHE A 285 -0.62 21.67 -2.09
C PHE A 285 -0.70 21.76 -0.55
N TRP A 286 -1.87 22.09 -0.01
CA TRP A 286 -2.08 22.18 1.42
C TRP A 286 -2.15 20.84 2.11
N ILE A 287 -2.83 19.85 1.51
CA ILE A 287 -2.92 18.49 2.04
C ILE A 287 -1.53 17.88 2.20
N ILE A 288 -0.64 18.03 1.24
CA ILE A 288 0.73 17.50 1.28
C ILE A 288 1.51 18.17 2.41
N ILE A 289 1.51 19.51 2.49
CA ILE A 289 2.23 20.24 3.54
C ILE A 289 1.78 19.77 4.92
N PHE A 290 0.47 19.72 5.15
CA PHE A 290 -0.06 19.28 6.44
C PHE A 290 0.25 17.81 6.71
N SER A 291 0.15 16.92 5.71
CA SER A 291 0.42 15.49 5.88
C SER A 291 1.87 15.22 6.25
N ILE A 292 2.84 15.80 5.55
CA ILE A 292 4.25 15.58 5.84
C ILE A 292 4.67 16.25 7.16
N THR A 293 4.17 17.45 7.46
CA THR A 293 4.60 18.22 8.63
C THR A 293 3.98 17.67 9.92
N ILE A 294 2.66 17.50 9.95
CA ILE A 294 1.93 17.02 11.13
C ILE A 294 2.39 15.61 11.47
N ALA A 295 2.45 14.72 10.48
CA ALA A 295 2.87 13.34 10.72
C ALA A 295 4.30 13.25 11.27
N ASN A 296 5.23 14.05 10.76
CA ASN A 296 6.61 14.07 11.24
C ASN A 296 6.71 14.55 12.70
N ILE A 297 5.95 15.60 13.08
CA ILE A 297 5.92 16.11 14.45
C ILE A 297 5.35 15.05 15.40
N PHE A 298 4.26 14.38 15.01
CA PHE A 298 3.65 13.35 15.84
C PHE A 298 4.51 12.08 15.92
N ALA A 299 5.24 11.71 14.87
CA ALA A 299 6.14 10.56 14.87
C ALA A 299 7.23 10.67 15.95
N ILE A 300 7.80 11.85 16.15
CA ILE A 300 8.87 12.09 17.15
C ILE A 300 8.41 11.75 18.59
N ARG A 301 7.12 11.89 18.87
CA ARG A 301 6.55 11.69 20.20
C ARG A 301 6.09 10.25 20.49
N GLN A 302 6.11 9.37 19.49
CA GLN A 302 5.62 8.01 19.66
C GLN A 302 6.65 7.10 20.33
N ASN A 303 6.20 6.27 21.26
CA ASN A 303 7.01 5.22 21.85
C ASN A 303 6.64 3.83 21.30
N ASN A 304 5.36 3.57 21.01
CA ASN A 304 4.92 2.34 20.36
C ASN A 304 5.39 2.32 18.90
N LEU A 305 6.13 1.27 18.50
CA LEU A 305 6.77 1.21 17.17
C LEU A 305 5.76 1.05 16.03
N LYS A 306 4.62 0.36 16.24
CA LYS A 306 3.55 0.27 15.22
C LYS A 306 2.88 1.62 15.01
N ARG A 307 2.60 2.35 16.11
CA ARG A 307 2.03 3.71 16.05
C ARG A 307 3.01 4.72 15.45
N PHE A 308 4.29 4.58 15.74
CA PHE A 308 5.36 5.32 15.08
C PHE A 308 5.35 5.08 13.56
N MET A 309 5.30 3.82 13.14
CA MET A 309 5.21 3.46 11.70
C MET A 309 3.91 3.97 11.04
N ALA A 310 2.84 4.16 11.80
CA ALA A 310 1.61 4.77 11.28
C ALA A 310 1.83 6.24 10.89
N PHE A 311 2.46 7.05 11.76
CA PHE A 311 2.79 8.45 11.44
C PHE A 311 3.85 8.54 10.34
N SER A 312 4.84 7.65 10.36
CA SER A 312 5.76 7.48 9.23
C SER A 312 5.00 7.24 7.92
N ALA A 313 4.03 6.32 7.91
CA ALA A 313 3.23 5.99 6.72
C ALA A 313 2.33 7.14 6.25
N ILE A 314 1.83 8.02 7.15
CA ILE A 314 1.10 9.25 6.80
C ILE A 314 2.05 10.24 6.11
N SER A 315 3.26 10.42 6.64
CA SER A 315 4.28 11.27 6.01
C SER A 315 4.69 10.74 4.63
N GLN A 316 4.93 9.43 4.50
CA GLN A 316 5.26 8.80 3.22
C GLN A 316 4.11 8.90 2.20
N ALA A 317 2.84 8.84 2.65
CA ALA A 317 1.68 9.10 1.80
C ALA A 317 1.66 10.55 1.27
N GLY A 318 2.05 11.52 2.09
CA GLY A 318 2.22 12.91 1.65
C GLY A 318 3.28 13.04 0.54
N TYR A 319 4.43 12.34 0.68
CA TYR A 319 5.43 12.32 -0.40
C TYR A 319 4.92 11.60 -1.65
N LEU A 320 4.19 10.50 -1.50
CA LEU A 320 3.62 9.77 -2.63
C LEU A 320 2.68 10.63 -3.48
N VAL A 321 1.87 11.47 -2.82
CA VAL A 321 0.93 12.38 -3.50
C VAL A 321 1.63 13.57 -4.18
N LEU A 322 2.90 13.87 -3.86
CA LEU A 322 3.69 14.83 -4.66
C LEU A 322 3.74 14.46 -6.14
N GLY A 323 3.76 13.18 -6.48
CA GLY A 323 3.74 12.72 -7.88
C GLY A 323 2.42 12.97 -8.60
N VAL A 324 1.35 13.30 -7.87
CA VAL A 324 0.05 13.65 -8.45
C VAL A 324 0.02 15.10 -8.95
N MET A 325 0.93 15.95 -8.41
CA MET A 325 0.97 17.38 -8.76
C MET A 325 1.22 17.58 -10.25
N GLY A 326 0.34 18.32 -10.89
CA GLY A 326 0.40 18.60 -12.31
C GLY A 326 -0.05 17.47 -13.24
N ALA A 327 -0.43 16.31 -12.70
CA ALA A 327 -0.88 15.12 -13.45
C ALA A 327 -0.01 14.80 -14.68
N THR A 328 1.30 14.70 -14.48
CA THR A 328 2.27 14.47 -15.56
C THR A 328 2.64 12.99 -15.70
N PRO A 329 3.02 12.49 -16.90
CA PRO A 329 3.51 11.11 -17.06
C PRO A 329 4.69 10.80 -16.14
N GLN A 330 5.63 11.71 -15.95
CA GLN A 330 6.75 11.55 -15.02
C GLN A 330 6.28 11.40 -13.56
N GLY A 331 5.18 12.06 -13.18
CA GLY A 331 4.55 11.90 -11.89
C GLY A 331 4.03 10.47 -11.67
N MET A 332 3.42 9.86 -12.70
CA MET A 332 2.96 8.47 -12.66
C MET A 332 4.14 7.51 -12.47
N THR A 333 5.20 7.64 -13.30
CA THR A 333 6.42 6.83 -13.14
C THR A 333 6.97 6.94 -11.73
N ALA A 334 7.06 8.17 -11.21
CA ALA A 334 7.57 8.41 -9.86
C ALA A 334 6.70 7.73 -8.79
N ILE A 335 5.36 7.78 -8.91
CA ILE A 335 4.42 7.12 -7.98
C ILE A 335 4.63 5.61 -7.98
N VAL A 336 4.68 4.97 -9.15
CA VAL A 336 4.80 3.50 -9.26
C VAL A 336 6.18 3.04 -8.79
N TYR A 337 7.24 3.75 -9.13
CA TYR A 337 8.58 3.47 -8.63
C TYR A 337 8.68 3.67 -7.11
N TYR A 338 8.06 4.73 -6.58
CA TYR A 338 8.00 4.98 -5.15
C TYR A 338 7.25 3.87 -4.42
N LEU A 339 6.12 3.40 -4.97
CA LEU A 339 5.36 2.30 -4.42
C LEU A 339 6.21 1.02 -4.30
N LEU A 340 6.97 0.67 -5.36
CA LEU A 340 7.87 -0.48 -5.36
C LEU A 340 8.92 -0.38 -4.26
N VAL A 341 9.57 0.78 -4.14
CA VAL A 341 10.62 1.02 -3.13
C VAL A 341 10.06 1.05 -1.71
N TYR A 342 8.94 1.75 -1.52
CA TYR A 342 8.26 1.84 -0.22
C TYR A 342 7.79 0.47 0.26
N MET A 343 7.30 -0.37 -0.65
CA MET A 343 6.87 -1.74 -0.36
C MET A 343 8.00 -2.53 0.29
N VAL A 344 9.16 -2.64 -0.34
CA VAL A 344 10.26 -3.48 0.18
C VAL A 344 10.84 -2.92 1.48
N ALA A 345 10.95 -1.60 1.62
CA ALA A 345 11.49 -0.99 2.83
C ALA A 345 10.52 -1.11 4.02
N ASN A 346 9.26 -0.76 3.82
CA ASN A 346 8.27 -0.73 4.90
C ASN A 346 7.87 -2.14 5.36
N LEU A 347 7.67 -3.09 4.42
CA LEU A 347 7.42 -4.49 4.77
C LEU A 347 8.61 -5.13 5.47
N GLY A 348 9.84 -4.75 5.13
CA GLY A 348 11.05 -5.19 5.83
C GLY A 348 11.06 -4.77 7.31
N VAL A 349 10.67 -3.52 7.61
CA VAL A 349 10.53 -3.04 9.00
C VAL A 349 9.43 -3.81 9.73
N PHE A 350 8.23 -3.94 9.14
CA PHE A 350 7.12 -4.64 9.79
C PHE A 350 7.40 -6.14 10.01
N LEU A 351 8.17 -6.77 9.12
CA LEU A 351 8.57 -8.17 9.27
C LEU A 351 9.45 -8.36 10.51
N ILE A 352 10.39 -7.43 10.77
CA ILE A 352 11.23 -7.45 11.96
C ILE A 352 10.41 -7.14 13.22
N ILE A 353 9.48 -6.17 13.16
CA ILE A 353 8.56 -5.88 14.25
C ILE A 353 7.72 -7.12 14.57
N SER A 354 7.14 -7.78 13.57
CA SER A 354 6.28 -8.95 13.73
C SER A 354 7.00 -10.10 14.44
N ILE A 355 8.21 -10.46 13.99
CA ILE A 355 8.94 -11.56 14.62
C ILE A 355 9.41 -11.21 16.03
N THR A 356 9.79 -9.95 16.28
CA THR A 356 10.20 -9.50 17.61
C THR A 356 9.02 -9.49 18.57
N GLU A 357 7.85 -8.98 18.14
CA GLU A 357 6.61 -8.99 18.90
C GLU A 357 6.19 -10.43 19.29
N GLN A 358 6.21 -11.36 18.33
CA GLN A 358 5.83 -12.75 18.56
C GLN A 358 6.74 -13.49 19.53
N ARG A 359 8.06 -13.19 19.50
CA ARG A 359 9.07 -13.88 20.32
C ARG A 359 9.26 -13.25 21.71
N SER A 360 9.02 -11.96 21.87
CA SER A 360 9.29 -11.23 23.12
C SER A 360 8.09 -10.51 23.71
N GLY A 361 7.00 -10.32 22.97
CA GLY A 361 5.85 -9.49 23.35
C GLY A 361 6.18 -7.98 23.41
N LYS A 362 7.37 -7.57 22.99
CA LYS A 362 7.87 -6.19 23.11
C LYS A 362 7.63 -5.41 21.81
N ILE A 363 7.08 -4.19 21.96
CA ILE A 363 6.64 -3.37 20.82
C ILE A 363 7.16 -1.93 20.92
N ASN A 364 7.61 -1.47 22.09
CA ASN A 364 8.02 -0.08 22.29
C ASN A 364 9.45 0.15 21.79
N ILE A 365 9.74 1.36 21.32
CA ILE A 365 11.08 1.73 20.83
C ILE A 365 12.12 1.56 21.94
N SER A 366 11.76 1.86 23.19
CA SER A 366 12.62 1.66 24.36
C SER A 366 12.99 0.20 24.61
N ASP A 367 12.15 -0.75 24.21
CA ASP A 367 12.41 -2.18 24.34
C ASP A 367 13.53 -2.65 23.40
N TYR A 368 13.77 -1.93 22.29
CA TYR A 368 14.83 -2.21 21.33
C TYR A 368 16.20 -1.67 21.77
N ASN A 369 16.33 -1.05 22.96
CA ASN A 369 17.63 -0.62 23.47
C ASN A 369 18.58 -1.83 23.58
N GLY A 370 19.77 -1.69 22.99
CA GLY A 370 20.77 -2.76 22.99
C GLY A 370 20.46 -3.97 22.09
N TYR A 371 19.45 -3.88 21.22
CA TYR A 371 19.01 -5.00 20.35
C TYR A 371 20.14 -5.58 19.47
N TYR A 372 21.09 -4.74 19.04
CA TYR A 372 22.26 -5.17 18.27
C TYR A 372 23.11 -6.20 19.01
N LYS A 373 23.23 -6.13 20.34
CA LYS A 373 24.07 -7.06 21.12
C LYS A 373 23.55 -8.49 21.09
N THR A 374 22.23 -8.66 21.01
CA THR A 374 21.56 -9.98 21.07
C THR A 374 21.14 -10.48 19.69
N ASN A 375 20.66 -9.58 18.81
CA ASN A 375 20.14 -9.91 17.49
C ASN A 375 20.79 -9.04 16.38
N PRO A 376 22.12 -9.11 16.17
CA PRO A 376 22.87 -8.18 15.30
C PRO A 376 22.38 -8.17 13.85
N LYS A 377 22.00 -9.34 13.30
CA LYS A 377 21.53 -9.46 11.93
C LYS A 377 20.19 -8.72 11.72
N LEU A 378 19.23 -8.90 12.64
CA LEU A 378 17.93 -8.24 12.56
C LEU A 378 18.05 -6.72 12.77
N ALA A 379 18.90 -6.29 13.71
CA ALA A 379 19.20 -4.86 13.92
C ALA A 379 19.80 -4.22 12.67
N PHE A 380 20.73 -4.91 12.00
CA PHE A 380 21.33 -4.42 10.77
C PHE A 380 20.31 -4.32 9.63
N LEU A 381 19.48 -5.35 9.39
CA LEU A 381 18.46 -5.34 8.35
C LEU A 381 17.40 -4.26 8.60
N MET A 382 17.01 -4.05 9.87
CA MET A 382 16.10 -2.96 10.25
C MET A 382 16.70 -1.59 9.95
N THR A 383 18.00 -1.42 10.22
CA THR A 383 18.72 -0.17 9.93
C THR A 383 18.73 0.13 8.43
N LEU A 384 18.99 -0.87 7.57
CA LEU A 384 18.97 -0.70 6.11
C LEU A 384 17.58 -0.26 5.62
N ALA A 385 16.53 -0.90 6.12
CA ALA A 385 15.16 -0.55 5.77
C ALA A 385 14.78 0.87 6.24
N LEU A 386 15.16 1.26 7.47
CA LEU A 386 14.93 2.61 8.00
C LEU A 386 15.74 3.67 7.22
N PHE A 387 16.98 3.38 6.81
CA PHE A 387 17.79 4.29 5.99
C PHE A 387 17.16 4.49 4.60
N SER A 388 16.58 3.44 4.03
CA SER A 388 15.82 3.57 2.79
C SER A 388 14.59 4.46 2.99
N LEU A 389 13.78 4.26 4.04
CA LEU A 389 12.62 5.11 4.34
C LEU A 389 13.02 6.57 4.61
N ALA A 390 14.15 6.80 5.25
CA ALA A 390 14.72 8.13 5.48
C ALA A 390 15.15 8.81 4.16
N GLY A 391 15.56 8.03 3.15
CA GLY A 391 16.07 8.55 1.88
C GLY A 391 17.58 8.81 1.90
N ILE A 392 18.35 7.93 2.53
CA ILE A 392 19.82 8.04 2.56
C ILE A 392 20.41 7.32 1.34
N PRO A 393 21.29 7.97 0.54
CA PRO A 393 22.05 7.27 -0.49
C PRO A 393 22.95 6.17 0.15
N PRO A 394 23.19 5.03 -0.50
CA PRO A 394 22.81 4.62 -1.87
C PRO A 394 21.51 3.81 -1.96
N PHE A 395 20.67 3.81 -0.92
CA PHE A 395 19.45 2.98 -0.88
C PHE A 395 18.35 3.50 -1.80
N ALA A 396 17.46 2.59 -2.21
CA ALA A 396 16.38 2.85 -3.16
C ALA A 396 15.46 4.04 -2.75
N GLY A 397 15.24 4.24 -1.44
CA GLY A 397 14.41 5.32 -0.93
C GLY A 397 14.90 6.74 -1.26
N PHE A 398 16.21 6.93 -1.42
CA PHE A 398 16.74 8.20 -1.90
C PHE A 398 16.27 8.49 -3.33
N PHE A 399 16.45 7.56 -4.24
CA PHE A 399 16.09 7.73 -5.64
C PHE A 399 14.57 7.90 -5.82
N SER A 400 13.76 7.16 -5.06
CA SER A 400 12.30 7.30 -5.13
C SER A 400 11.83 8.69 -4.72
N LYS A 401 12.36 9.26 -3.64
CA LYS A 401 12.07 10.65 -3.24
C LYS A 401 12.61 11.65 -4.25
N PHE A 402 13.81 11.41 -4.76
CA PHE A 402 14.41 12.28 -5.77
C PHE A 402 13.52 12.41 -7.02
N PHE A 403 13.04 11.30 -7.58
CA PHE A 403 12.16 11.34 -8.76
C PHE A 403 10.82 12.01 -8.46
N MET A 404 10.25 11.81 -7.26
CA MET A 404 9.05 12.52 -6.80
C MET A 404 9.26 14.04 -6.76
N PHE A 405 10.36 14.47 -6.18
CA PHE A 405 10.70 15.89 -6.09
C PHE A 405 10.95 16.50 -7.47
N MET A 406 11.61 15.77 -8.36
CA MET A 406 11.84 16.21 -9.74
C MET A 406 10.53 16.33 -10.52
N ALA A 407 9.58 15.41 -10.36
CA ALA A 407 8.28 15.49 -11.01
C ALA A 407 7.50 16.74 -10.54
N ALA A 408 7.39 16.97 -9.25
CA ALA A 408 6.71 18.13 -8.69
C ALA A 408 7.44 19.46 -9.03
N PHE A 409 8.77 19.46 -9.04
CA PHE A 409 9.56 20.63 -9.42
C PHE A 409 9.34 21.04 -10.89
N LYS A 410 9.36 20.06 -11.79
CA LYS A 410 9.07 20.29 -13.22
C LYS A 410 7.64 20.75 -13.47
N ALA A 411 6.70 20.35 -12.62
CA ALA A 411 5.31 20.82 -12.65
C ALA A 411 5.13 22.24 -12.07
N GLY A 412 6.23 22.92 -11.64
CA GLY A 412 6.19 24.30 -11.16
C GLY A 412 6.03 24.48 -9.64
N PHE A 413 6.02 23.40 -8.85
CA PHE A 413 5.78 23.45 -7.40
C PHE A 413 7.07 23.51 -6.56
N ALA A 414 8.01 24.41 -6.92
CA ALA A 414 9.33 24.54 -6.27
C ALA A 414 9.23 24.77 -4.75
N LEU A 415 8.30 25.62 -4.28
CA LEU A 415 8.09 25.89 -2.84
C LEU A 415 7.66 24.62 -2.10
N LEU A 416 6.75 23.85 -2.68
CA LEU A 416 6.28 22.59 -2.10
C LEU A 416 7.43 21.58 -1.97
N VAL A 417 8.27 21.48 -3.00
CA VAL A 417 9.46 20.61 -2.99
C VAL A 417 10.44 21.07 -1.89
N PHE A 418 10.65 22.37 -1.71
CA PHE A 418 11.51 22.88 -0.65
C PHE A 418 10.98 22.49 0.74
N ILE A 419 9.67 22.65 1.00
CA ILE A 419 9.04 22.24 2.26
C ILE A 419 9.17 20.72 2.45
N ALA A 420 9.01 19.93 1.39
CA ALA A 420 9.16 18.48 1.42
C ALA A 420 10.60 18.06 1.74
N LEU A 421 11.61 18.74 1.20
CA LEU A 421 13.02 18.51 1.54
C LEU A 421 13.31 18.76 3.02
N VAL A 422 12.83 19.89 3.58
CA VAL A 422 12.97 20.17 5.02
C VAL A 422 12.33 19.07 5.86
N ASN A 423 11.12 18.64 5.49
CA ASN A 423 10.43 17.54 6.17
C ASN A 423 11.16 16.18 6.02
N THR A 424 11.90 15.97 4.94
CA THR A 424 12.75 14.77 4.79
C THR A 424 13.88 14.75 5.83
N VAL A 425 14.47 15.92 6.15
CA VAL A 425 15.49 16.02 7.21
C VAL A 425 14.87 15.71 8.58
N ILE A 426 13.65 16.20 8.85
CA ILE A 426 12.92 15.87 10.09
C ILE A 426 12.64 14.36 10.14
N SER A 427 12.26 13.76 9.03
CA SER A 427 12.01 12.32 9.00
C SER A 427 13.27 11.49 9.24
N LEU A 428 14.40 11.91 8.74
CA LEU A 428 15.69 11.29 9.03
C LEU A 428 15.97 11.26 10.54
N TYR A 429 15.73 12.34 11.23
CA TYR A 429 15.96 12.43 12.68
C TYR A 429 15.21 11.34 13.46
N TYR A 430 13.91 11.17 13.22
CA TYR A 430 13.16 10.20 14.02
C TYR A 430 13.46 8.74 13.62
N TYR A 431 13.83 8.44 12.37
CA TYR A 431 14.33 7.11 12.04
C TYR A 431 15.67 6.79 12.72
N LEU A 432 16.56 7.80 12.85
CA LEU A 432 17.82 7.64 13.56
C LEU A 432 17.61 7.42 15.07
N LEU A 433 16.50 7.87 15.68
CA LEU A 433 16.20 7.56 17.09
C LEU A 433 16.03 6.05 17.32
N ILE A 434 15.41 5.32 16.36
CA ILE A 434 15.29 3.85 16.45
C ILE A 434 16.67 3.19 16.30
N VAL A 435 17.46 3.65 15.35
CA VAL A 435 18.84 3.16 15.17
C VAL A 435 19.67 3.42 16.43
N LYS A 436 19.56 4.62 17.02
CA LYS A 436 20.19 4.97 18.29
C LYS A 436 19.77 4.01 19.41
N ALA A 437 18.48 3.69 19.52
CA ALA A 437 17.98 2.73 20.51
C ALA A 437 18.66 1.35 20.31
N MET A 438 18.71 0.85 19.09
CA MET A 438 19.25 -0.48 18.81
C MET A 438 20.76 -0.59 19.07
N TYR A 439 21.56 0.44 18.79
CA TYR A 439 23.02 0.36 18.77
C TYR A 439 23.70 1.09 19.94
N ILE A 440 23.16 2.19 20.40
CA ILE A 440 23.85 3.11 21.34
C ILE A 440 23.28 3.02 22.74
N ASN A 441 21.93 3.01 22.88
CA ASN A 441 21.32 3.02 24.20
C ASN A 441 21.60 1.73 24.96
N PRO A 442 22.08 1.81 26.22
CA PRO A 442 22.30 0.63 27.05
C PRO A 442 20.96 0.02 27.46
N ASN A 443 20.95 -1.30 27.65
CA ASN A 443 19.83 -2.03 28.26
C ASN A 443 20.42 -3.18 29.09
N GLU A 444 19.98 -3.28 30.35
CA GLU A 444 20.41 -4.33 31.28
C GLU A 444 19.69 -5.66 30.95
N SER A 445 18.49 -5.60 30.39
CA SER A 445 17.67 -6.76 30.00
C SER A 445 17.23 -6.65 28.54
N PRO A 446 18.17 -6.79 27.57
CA PRO A 446 17.85 -6.70 26.16
C PRO A 446 16.96 -7.88 25.72
N ILE A 447 16.25 -7.73 24.58
CA ILE A 447 15.46 -8.79 23.97
C ILE A 447 16.36 -10.02 23.77
N ALA A 448 15.96 -11.18 24.29
CA ALA A 448 16.77 -12.41 24.18
C ALA A 448 17.06 -12.78 22.73
N THR A 449 18.16 -13.47 22.50
CA THR A 449 18.52 -13.98 21.17
C THR A 449 17.52 -15.04 20.73
N PHE A 450 16.99 -14.92 19.51
CA PHE A 450 16.10 -15.90 18.92
C PHE A 450 16.47 -16.20 17.45
N LYS A 451 16.03 -17.36 16.97
CA LYS A 451 16.21 -17.75 15.57
C LYS A 451 14.93 -17.45 14.78
N SER A 452 15.08 -16.79 13.63
CA SER A 452 14.00 -16.61 12.67
C SER A 452 13.70 -17.93 11.95
N ASP A 453 12.44 -18.18 11.63
CA ASP A 453 12.03 -19.30 10.78
C ASP A 453 12.44 -19.11 9.31
N GLY A 454 12.24 -20.15 8.49
CA GLY A 454 12.63 -20.15 7.07
C GLY A 454 11.87 -19.10 6.25
N TYR A 455 10.56 -18.98 6.46
CA TYR A 455 9.69 -18.04 5.73
C TYR A 455 10.05 -16.59 6.03
N THR A 456 10.26 -16.25 7.29
CA THR A 456 10.72 -14.92 7.71
C THR A 456 12.08 -14.57 7.08
N LYS A 457 13.01 -15.53 6.99
CA LYS A 457 14.33 -15.31 6.34
C LYS A 457 14.18 -15.00 4.85
N VAL A 458 13.29 -15.71 4.14
CA VAL A 458 13.00 -15.44 2.73
C VAL A 458 12.41 -14.05 2.57
N GLY A 459 11.42 -13.67 3.38
CA GLY A 459 10.82 -12.34 3.35
C GLY A 459 11.86 -11.23 3.62
N LEU A 460 12.70 -11.39 4.63
CA LEU A 460 13.79 -10.45 4.94
C LEU A 460 14.81 -10.35 3.79
N PHE A 461 15.15 -11.48 3.17
CA PHE A 461 16.06 -11.47 2.02
C PHE A 461 15.47 -10.70 0.84
N ILE A 462 14.20 -10.92 0.48
CA ILE A 462 13.51 -10.20 -0.60
C ILE A 462 13.49 -8.69 -0.29
N CYS A 463 13.09 -8.30 0.92
CA CYS A 463 13.03 -6.90 1.32
C CYS A 463 14.40 -6.23 1.30
N THR A 464 15.44 -6.88 1.84
CA THR A 464 16.79 -6.31 1.90
C THR A 464 17.44 -6.22 0.52
N ALA A 465 17.32 -7.30 -0.27
CA ALA A 465 17.78 -7.28 -1.66
C ALA A 465 17.07 -6.20 -2.47
N GLY A 466 15.75 -6.04 -2.30
CA GLY A 466 14.97 -4.98 -2.93
C GLY A 466 15.46 -3.59 -2.56
N VAL A 467 15.67 -3.30 -1.27
CA VAL A 467 16.17 -2.00 -0.80
C VAL A 467 17.53 -1.62 -1.41
N VAL A 468 18.40 -2.60 -1.63
CA VAL A 468 19.75 -2.36 -2.19
C VAL A 468 19.71 -2.36 -3.72
N LEU A 469 19.16 -3.42 -4.34
CA LEU A 469 19.24 -3.61 -5.79
C LEU A 469 18.40 -2.57 -6.57
N ILE A 470 17.19 -2.25 -6.11
CA ILE A 470 16.35 -1.25 -6.76
C ILE A 470 17.02 0.14 -6.71
N GLY A 471 17.81 0.42 -5.66
CA GLY A 471 18.56 1.68 -5.55
C GLY A 471 19.77 1.77 -6.50
N ILE A 472 20.43 0.65 -6.76
CA ILE A 472 21.67 0.63 -7.59
C ILE A 472 21.32 0.45 -9.08
N ILE A 473 20.29 -0.33 -9.39
CA ILE A 473 19.92 -0.69 -10.76
C ILE A 473 18.87 0.29 -11.29
N SER A 474 19.29 1.22 -12.14
CA SER A 474 18.41 2.23 -12.78
C SER A 474 17.36 1.62 -13.72
N TRP A 475 17.55 0.39 -14.17
CA TRP A 475 16.65 -0.32 -15.08
C TRP A 475 15.19 -0.33 -14.60
N PHE A 476 14.95 -0.49 -13.30
CA PHE A 476 13.58 -0.53 -12.76
C PHE A 476 12.80 0.77 -13.04
N TYR A 477 13.45 1.93 -12.86
CA TYR A 477 12.83 3.22 -13.17
C TYR A 477 12.59 3.37 -14.66
N THR A 478 13.59 3.09 -15.47
CA THR A 478 13.52 3.22 -16.95
C THR A 478 12.45 2.27 -17.53
N TYR A 479 12.34 1.04 -16.98
CA TYR A 479 11.33 0.08 -17.40
C TYR A 479 9.91 0.57 -17.09
N ILE A 480 9.66 1.13 -15.91
CA ILE A 480 8.35 1.72 -15.57
C ILE A 480 8.04 2.92 -16.46
N ASP A 481 9.05 3.78 -16.72
CA ASP A 481 8.90 5.00 -17.51
C ASP A 481 8.45 4.74 -18.96
N GLN A 482 8.86 3.62 -19.53
CA GLN A 482 8.46 3.22 -20.89
C GLN A 482 6.94 3.11 -21.09
N PHE A 483 6.20 2.78 -20.04
CA PHE A 483 4.77 2.52 -20.10
C PHE A 483 3.88 3.70 -19.63
N CYS A 484 4.49 4.82 -19.22
CA CYS A 484 3.74 5.98 -18.73
C CYS A 484 3.01 6.76 -19.80
N TYR A 485 3.45 6.68 -21.04
CA TYR A 485 2.91 7.45 -22.15
C TYR A 485 1.66 6.82 -22.77
N GLY A 486 1.24 5.65 -22.34
CA GLY A 486 0.05 4.93 -22.80
C GLY A 486 -1.18 5.05 -21.90
N ILE A 487 -1.23 6.03 -20.98
CA ILE A 487 -2.35 6.21 -20.05
C ILE A 487 -3.34 7.26 -20.56
#